data_1ada64d55d51caec4461e878248ab19a
#
_entry.id   1ada64d55d51caec4461e878248ab19a
#
_cell.length_a   1.000
_cell.length_b   1.000
_cell.length_c   1.000
_cell.angle_alpha   90.00
_cell.angle_beta   90.00
_cell.angle_gamma   90.00
#
_symmetry.space_group_name_H-M   'P 1'
#
loop_
_entity.id
_entity.type
_entity.pdbx_description
1 polymer ?
#
loop_
_entity_poly.entity_id
_entity_poly.type
_entity_poly.pdbx_seq_one_letter_code
_entity_poly.pdbx_strand_id
1 'polypeptide(L)'
;MKLFHISHTDLDGYGCQLITKEYFKEGFFYNANYGLEVKLSIKKVLEQVLEYKEDEIIILISDLNLTFQEAKDLDNDVDKLLKNGYKIKLQLLDHHISGKKSAETFPWYYLDDKRCATKIVYDYMFEEYEGFDCNTSDWLKPLVDAINAVDIWLENEVKNFEFGKVLMSMIIKVREINNILFADLNRDFRCYLLKQAAKYLDEVDGHIKLDNDVHFMKKDFLKLSNKDDTLDNLSATYLVKTLVDVKDDLTVIYKGHKGLLTYCLGSISIPANAFLRANPEYD
;
A
#
# COMPACT_ATOMS: atom_id res chain seq x y z
N MET A 1 -20.18 3.11 6.34
CA MET A 1 -19.60 2.64 5.07
C MET A 1 -18.19 2.11 5.37
N LYS A 2 -17.87 0.89 4.95
CA LYS A 2 -16.57 0.21 5.18
C LYS A 2 -15.85 0.00 3.85
N LEU A 3 -14.59 0.40 3.77
CA LEU A 3 -13.75 0.19 2.58
C LEU A 3 -12.85 -1.03 2.79
N PHE A 4 -12.82 -1.92 1.79
CA PHE A 4 -11.81 -2.97 1.62
C PHE A 4 -11.08 -2.69 0.31
N HIS A 5 -9.80 -2.32 0.38
CA HIS A 5 -9.03 -1.91 -0.78
C HIS A 5 -7.84 -2.84 -1.02
N ILE A 6 -7.85 -3.55 -2.13
CA ILE A 6 -6.73 -4.39 -2.61
C ILE A 6 -6.02 -3.64 -3.72
N SER A 7 -4.69 -3.48 -3.64
CA SER A 7 -3.89 -2.82 -4.67
C SER A 7 -2.53 -3.49 -4.87
N HIS A 8 -1.84 -3.14 -5.95
CA HIS A 8 -0.52 -3.66 -6.26
C HIS A 8 0.55 -3.21 -5.26
N THR A 9 1.76 -3.76 -5.37
CA THR A 9 2.87 -3.55 -4.42
C THR A 9 3.92 -2.55 -4.89
N ASP A 10 3.63 -1.76 -5.91
CA ASP A 10 4.53 -0.75 -6.50
C ASP A 10 4.08 0.70 -6.22
N LEU A 11 4.69 1.66 -6.91
CA LEU A 11 4.38 3.08 -6.73
C LEU A 11 2.92 3.40 -7.07
N ASP A 12 2.40 2.86 -8.17
CA ASP A 12 1.03 3.12 -8.63
C ASP A 12 0.02 2.53 -7.63
N GLY A 13 0.21 1.28 -7.20
CA GLY A 13 -0.65 0.66 -6.21
C GLY A 13 -0.65 1.36 -4.84
N TYR A 14 0.50 1.81 -4.34
CA TYR A 14 0.55 2.60 -3.09
C TYR A 14 -0.04 4.01 -3.27
N GLY A 15 0.08 4.61 -4.46
CA GLY A 15 -0.59 5.86 -4.82
C GLY A 15 -2.10 5.74 -4.73
N CYS A 16 -2.69 4.66 -5.28
CA CYS A 16 -4.12 4.36 -5.16
C CYS A 16 -4.57 4.29 -3.69
N GLN A 17 -3.81 3.60 -2.84
CA GLN A 17 -4.16 3.46 -1.43
C GLN A 17 -3.97 4.76 -0.64
N LEU A 18 -2.96 5.57 -0.96
CA LEU A 18 -2.79 6.89 -0.36
C LEU A 18 -4.04 7.75 -0.59
N ILE A 19 -4.55 7.79 -1.83
CA ILE A 19 -5.75 8.57 -2.19
C ILE A 19 -6.94 8.14 -1.34
N THR A 20 -7.24 6.85 -1.31
CA THR A 20 -8.41 6.34 -0.58
C THR A 20 -8.27 6.47 0.93
N LYS A 21 -7.04 6.38 1.50
CA LYS A 21 -6.77 6.63 2.92
C LYS A 21 -7.00 8.09 3.34
N GLU A 22 -6.82 9.05 2.45
CA GLU A 22 -7.10 10.45 2.79
C GLU A 22 -8.61 10.70 2.98
N TYR A 23 -9.46 9.93 2.32
CA TYR A 23 -10.92 10.03 2.47
C TYR A 23 -11.48 9.04 3.50
N PHE A 24 -11.19 7.74 3.36
CA PHE A 24 -11.67 6.69 4.25
C PHE A 24 -10.74 6.52 5.44
N LYS A 25 -11.04 7.17 6.55
CA LYS A 25 -10.20 7.11 7.78
C LYS A 25 -10.17 5.70 8.39
N GLU A 26 -11.24 4.92 8.20
CA GLU A 26 -11.37 3.55 8.66
C GLU A 26 -11.57 2.62 7.44
N GLY A 27 -10.50 2.09 6.91
CA GLY A 27 -10.50 1.15 5.80
C GLY A 27 -9.55 -0.02 6.05
N PHE A 28 -9.84 -1.13 5.38
CA PHE A 28 -8.98 -2.31 5.36
C PHE A 28 -8.21 -2.31 4.04
N PHE A 29 -6.89 -2.33 4.14
CA PHE A 29 -6.01 -2.19 2.98
C PHE A 29 -5.13 -3.43 2.82
N TYR A 30 -5.03 -3.93 1.60
CA TYR A 30 -4.25 -5.11 1.24
C TYR A 30 -3.38 -4.79 0.04
N ASN A 31 -2.15 -5.28 0.04
CA ASN A 31 -1.28 -5.22 -1.14
C ASN A 31 -1.01 -6.65 -1.62
N ALA A 32 -1.04 -6.85 -2.91
CA ALA A 32 -0.83 -8.16 -3.52
C ALA A 32 -0.12 -8.02 -4.87
N ASN A 33 0.62 -9.06 -5.24
CA ASN A 33 1.06 -9.28 -6.61
C ASN A 33 0.05 -10.17 -7.34
N TYR A 34 0.24 -10.32 -8.65
CA TYR A 34 -0.60 -11.15 -9.49
C TYR A 34 -0.58 -12.63 -9.08
N GLY A 35 -1.58 -13.38 -9.52
CA GLY A 35 -1.68 -14.81 -9.33
C GLY A 35 -2.15 -15.21 -7.92
N LEU A 36 -1.32 -15.95 -7.15
CA LEU A 36 -1.76 -16.50 -5.88
C LEU A 36 -2.04 -15.42 -4.83
N GLU A 37 -1.24 -14.35 -4.78
CA GLU A 37 -1.38 -13.32 -3.75
C GLU A 37 -2.71 -12.55 -3.89
N VAL A 38 -3.08 -12.14 -5.11
CA VAL A 38 -4.37 -11.46 -5.32
C VAL A 38 -5.55 -12.36 -4.99
N LYS A 39 -5.47 -13.66 -5.32
CA LYS A 39 -6.51 -14.64 -4.95
C LYS A 39 -6.68 -14.77 -3.44
N LEU A 40 -5.56 -14.87 -2.70
CA LEU A 40 -5.59 -14.96 -1.24
C LEU A 40 -6.11 -13.67 -0.61
N SER A 41 -5.75 -12.51 -1.16
CA SER A 41 -6.24 -11.22 -0.69
C SER A 41 -7.75 -11.05 -0.92
N ILE A 42 -8.24 -11.43 -2.09
CA ILE A 42 -9.69 -11.44 -2.39
C ILE A 42 -10.42 -12.37 -1.40
N LYS A 43 -9.92 -13.61 -1.22
CA LYS A 43 -10.52 -14.55 -0.27
C LYS A 43 -10.59 -13.97 1.14
N LYS A 44 -9.49 -13.37 1.63
CA LYS A 44 -9.41 -12.74 2.95
C LYS A 44 -10.42 -11.59 3.07
N VAL A 45 -10.56 -10.75 2.04
CA VAL A 45 -11.55 -9.66 2.02
C VAL A 45 -12.96 -10.22 2.10
N LEU A 46 -13.30 -11.24 1.28
CA LEU A 46 -14.64 -11.84 1.29
C LEU A 46 -14.97 -12.50 2.64
N GLU A 47 -14.00 -13.14 3.29
CA GLU A 47 -14.16 -13.68 4.65
C GLU A 47 -14.40 -12.56 5.68
N GLN A 48 -13.66 -11.48 5.63
CA GLN A 48 -13.82 -10.35 6.54
C GLN A 48 -15.12 -9.58 6.33
N VAL A 49 -15.58 -9.43 5.10
CA VAL A 49 -16.86 -8.80 4.76
C VAL A 49 -18.04 -9.44 5.52
N LEU A 50 -17.94 -10.73 5.86
CA LEU A 50 -18.99 -11.44 6.60
C LEU A 50 -19.25 -10.84 7.99
N GLU A 51 -18.30 -10.15 8.57
CA GLU A 51 -18.42 -9.49 9.89
C GLU A 51 -19.22 -8.17 9.84
N TYR A 52 -19.47 -7.62 8.61
CA TYR A 52 -20.02 -6.27 8.40
C TYR A 52 -21.35 -6.27 7.65
N LYS A 53 -22.23 -7.25 7.91
CA LYS A 53 -23.48 -7.44 7.15
C LYS A 53 -24.40 -6.22 7.16
N GLU A 54 -24.44 -5.48 8.24
CA GLU A 54 -25.32 -4.30 8.39
C GLU A 54 -24.72 -3.03 7.77
N ASP A 55 -23.44 -3.04 7.45
CA ASP A 55 -22.73 -1.91 6.87
C ASP A 55 -22.93 -1.81 5.35
N GLU A 56 -22.77 -0.60 4.81
CA GLU A 56 -22.49 -0.40 3.39
C GLU A 56 -21.01 -0.68 3.15
N ILE A 57 -20.70 -1.60 2.24
CA ILE A 57 -19.36 -2.11 1.98
C ILE A 57 -18.93 -1.70 0.59
N ILE A 58 -17.69 -1.22 0.49
CA ILE A 58 -17.00 -1.01 -0.78
C ILE A 58 -15.84 -2.00 -0.85
N ILE A 59 -15.84 -2.85 -1.88
CA ILE A 59 -14.67 -3.64 -2.26
C ILE A 59 -14.05 -2.95 -3.47
N LEU A 60 -12.90 -2.32 -3.27
CA LEU A 60 -12.13 -1.66 -4.30
C LEU A 60 -10.88 -2.46 -4.61
N ILE A 61 -10.66 -2.74 -5.89
CA ILE A 61 -9.41 -3.30 -6.40
C ILE A 61 -8.80 -2.27 -7.34
N SER A 62 -7.52 -1.97 -7.21
CA SER A 62 -6.85 -1.02 -8.09
C SER A 62 -5.47 -1.51 -8.52
N ASP A 63 -5.05 -1.13 -9.73
CA ASP A 63 -3.73 -1.46 -10.27
C ASP A 63 -3.43 -2.98 -10.28
N LEU A 64 -4.46 -3.78 -10.42
CA LEU A 64 -4.39 -5.24 -10.45
C LEU A 64 -5.39 -5.76 -11.47
N ASN A 65 -4.90 -6.24 -12.62
CA ASN A 65 -5.77 -6.91 -13.56
C ASN A 65 -6.09 -8.34 -13.09
N LEU A 66 -7.37 -8.67 -13.11
CA LEU A 66 -7.83 -10.04 -12.87
C LEU A 66 -7.93 -10.79 -14.20
N THR A 67 -7.49 -12.04 -14.19
CA THR A 67 -7.83 -12.95 -15.30
C THR A 67 -9.34 -13.08 -15.41
N PHE A 68 -9.83 -13.44 -16.59
CA PHE A 68 -11.28 -13.61 -16.80
C PHE A 68 -11.92 -14.59 -15.79
N GLN A 69 -11.20 -15.66 -15.43
CA GLN A 69 -11.70 -16.63 -14.45
C GLN A 69 -11.75 -16.04 -13.04
N GLU A 70 -10.72 -15.30 -12.63
CA GLU A 70 -10.71 -14.62 -11.33
C GLU A 70 -11.81 -13.58 -11.21
N ALA A 71 -12.03 -12.79 -12.26
CA ALA A 71 -13.11 -11.82 -12.29
C ALA A 71 -14.49 -12.50 -12.20
N LYS A 72 -14.70 -13.60 -12.92
CA LYS A 72 -15.93 -14.38 -12.88
C LYS A 72 -16.18 -15.03 -11.52
N ASP A 73 -15.15 -15.54 -10.88
CA ASP A 73 -15.27 -16.17 -9.56
C ASP A 73 -15.62 -15.10 -8.51
N LEU A 74 -14.96 -13.94 -8.55
CA LEU A 74 -15.27 -12.80 -7.68
C LEU A 74 -16.70 -12.29 -7.86
N ASP A 75 -17.14 -12.11 -9.11
CA ASP A 75 -18.52 -11.70 -9.46
C ASP A 75 -19.54 -12.65 -8.84
N ASN A 76 -19.35 -13.97 -9.03
CA ASN A 76 -20.23 -14.98 -8.45
C ASN A 76 -20.24 -14.96 -6.91
N ASP A 77 -19.12 -14.73 -6.26
CA ASP A 77 -19.04 -14.72 -4.80
C ASP A 77 -19.67 -13.46 -4.22
N VAL A 78 -19.46 -12.30 -4.84
CA VAL A 78 -20.15 -11.05 -4.46
C VAL A 78 -21.65 -11.15 -4.69
N ASP A 79 -22.10 -11.73 -5.81
CA ASP A 79 -23.51 -12.01 -6.11
C ASP A 79 -24.19 -12.86 -5.03
N LYS A 80 -23.50 -13.89 -4.50
CA LYS A 80 -24.02 -14.71 -3.39
C LYS A 80 -24.20 -13.86 -2.13
N LEU A 81 -23.24 -12.98 -1.82
CA LEU A 81 -23.33 -12.09 -0.66
C LEU A 81 -24.48 -11.10 -0.80
N LEU A 82 -24.66 -10.48 -1.98
CA LEU A 82 -25.78 -9.59 -2.28
C LEU A 82 -27.13 -10.30 -2.10
N LYS A 83 -27.28 -11.54 -2.59
CA LYS A 83 -28.49 -12.38 -2.40
C LYS A 83 -28.73 -12.74 -0.93
N ASN A 84 -27.67 -12.77 -0.10
CA ASN A 84 -27.76 -12.99 1.34
C ASN A 84 -28.00 -11.70 2.15
N GLY A 85 -28.24 -10.57 1.48
CA GLY A 85 -28.62 -9.29 2.08
C GLY A 85 -27.46 -8.37 2.47
N TYR A 86 -26.22 -8.66 2.04
CA TYR A 86 -25.12 -7.72 2.17
C TYR A 86 -25.29 -6.55 1.20
N LYS A 87 -24.81 -5.37 1.56
CA LYS A 87 -24.83 -4.15 0.72
C LYS A 87 -23.41 -3.87 0.22
N ILE A 88 -23.04 -4.44 -0.91
CA ILE A 88 -21.68 -4.39 -1.44
C ILE A 88 -21.66 -3.62 -2.76
N LYS A 89 -20.79 -2.59 -2.86
CA LYS A 89 -20.35 -1.98 -4.11
C LYS A 89 -18.98 -2.58 -4.45
N LEU A 90 -18.90 -3.37 -5.52
CA LEU A 90 -17.64 -3.88 -6.06
C LEU A 90 -17.17 -2.93 -7.16
N GLN A 91 -15.89 -2.55 -7.14
CA GLN A 91 -15.24 -1.73 -8.16
C GLN A 91 -13.80 -2.19 -8.38
N LEU A 92 -13.41 -2.34 -9.64
CA LEU A 92 -12.01 -2.49 -10.03
C LEU A 92 -11.64 -1.34 -10.97
N LEU A 93 -10.51 -0.68 -10.69
CA LEU A 93 -9.97 0.46 -11.43
C LEU A 93 -8.55 0.11 -11.89
N ASP A 94 -8.36 -0.07 -13.19
CA ASP A 94 -7.11 -0.60 -13.73
C ASP A 94 -6.74 0.05 -15.07
N HIS A 95 -5.47 -0.07 -15.46
CA HIS A 95 -4.95 0.42 -16.73
C HIS A 95 -4.29 -0.68 -17.60
N HIS A 96 -4.18 -1.90 -17.08
CA HIS A 96 -3.51 -3.00 -17.76
C HIS A 96 -4.40 -3.59 -18.87
N ILE A 97 -4.00 -3.44 -20.12
CA ILE A 97 -4.74 -3.89 -21.32
C ILE A 97 -5.07 -5.39 -21.30
N SER A 98 -4.30 -6.19 -20.55
CA SER A 98 -4.57 -7.62 -20.35
C SER A 98 -5.91 -7.91 -19.67
N GLY A 99 -6.46 -6.93 -18.92
CA GLY A 99 -7.79 -6.98 -18.31
C GLY A 99 -8.96 -6.72 -19.24
N LYS A 100 -8.74 -6.35 -20.51
CA LYS A 100 -9.76 -5.88 -21.45
C LYS A 100 -10.98 -6.79 -21.55
N LYS A 101 -10.78 -8.11 -21.69
CA LYS A 101 -11.89 -9.07 -21.78
C LYS A 101 -12.79 -9.04 -20.54
N SER A 102 -12.19 -8.90 -19.35
CA SER A 102 -12.91 -8.79 -18.09
C SER A 102 -13.68 -7.46 -18.01
N ALA A 103 -13.04 -6.36 -18.40
CA ALA A 103 -13.65 -5.03 -18.40
C ALA A 103 -14.85 -4.93 -19.37
N GLU A 104 -14.78 -5.60 -20.53
CA GLU A 104 -15.90 -5.67 -21.49
C GLU A 104 -17.07 -6.54 -20.98
N THR A 105 -16.86 -7.36 -19.96
CA THR A 105 -17.86 -8.34 -19.47
C THR A 105 -18.49 -7.89 -18.14
N PHE A 106 -17.70 -7.36 -17.22
CA PHE A 106 -18.13 -7.04 -15.87
C PHE A 106 -18.26 -5.54 -15.68
N PRO A 107 -19.46 -4.99 -15.39
CA PRO A 107 -19.68 -3.55 -15.29
C PRO A 107 -18.93 -2.86 -14.14
N TRP A 108 -18.47 -3.63 -13.14
CA TRP A 108 -17.67 -3.15 -12.03
C TRP A 108 -16.16 -3.07 -12.34
N TYR A 109 -15.73 -3.54 -13.53
CA TYR A 109 -14.33 -3.51 -13.96
C TYR A 109 -14.13 -2.35 -14.94
N TYR A 110 -13.56 -1.25 -14.47
CA TYR A 110 -13.19 -0.10 -15.29
C TYR A 110 -11.74 -0.23 -15.77
N LEU A 111 -11.50 -0.04 -17.05
CA LEU A 111 -10.18 -0.09 -17.67
C LEU A 111 -9.93 1.17 -18.52
N ASP A 112 -8.82 1.85 -18.27
CA ASP A 112 -8.33 2.97 -19.08
C ASP A 112 -6.80 2.92 -19.23
N ASP A 113 -6.33 2.50 -20.40
CA ASP A 113 -4.91 2.34 -20.72
C ASP A 113 -4.15 3.66 -21.01
N LYS A 114 -4.81 4.81 -20.84
CA LYS A 114 -4.22 6.14 -21.05
C LYS A 114 -3.78 6.85 -19.79
N ARG A 115 -4.11 6.28 -18.65
CA ARG A 115 -3.79 6.82 -17.30
C ARG A 115 -3.35 5.67 -16.41
N CYS A 116 -2.43 5.93 -15.48
CA CYS A 116 -2.10 4.96 -14.44
C CYS A 116 -3.27 4.76 -13.48
N ALA A 117 -3.28 3.67 -12.71
CA ALA A 117 -4.38 3.37 -11.78
C ALA A 117 -4.52 4.43 -10.68
N THR A 118 -3.42 5.01 -10.17
CA THR A 118 -3.46 6.15 -9.22
C THR A 118 -4.29 7.32 -9.79
N LYS A 119 -4.08 7.67 -11.05
CA LYS A 119 -4.84 8.76 -11.70
C LYS A 119 -6.30 8.41 -11.87
N ILE A 120 -6.60 7.16 -12.26
CA ILE A 120 -7.98 6.66 -12.39
C ILE A 120 -8.69 6.70 -11.03
N VAL A 121 -8.03 6.21 -9.96
CA VAL A 121 -8.58 6.23 -8.59
C VAL A 121 -8.82 7.67 -8.11
N TYR A 122 -7.89 8.60 -8.39
CA TYR A 122 -8.05 10.01 -8.03
C TYR A 122 -9.30 10.61 -8.68
N ASP A 123 -9.44 10.45 -10.00
CA ASP A 123 -10.56 10.99 -10.76
C ASP A 123 -11.89 10.33 -10.30
N TYR A 124 -11.89 9.01 -10.07
CA TYR A 124 -13.05 8.29 -9.51
C TYR A 124 -13.46 8.81 -8.12
N MET A 125 -12.49 9.03 -7.22
CA MET A 125 -12.79 9.56 -5.90
C MET A 125 -13.34 10.98 -5.96
N PHE A 126 -12.85 11.80 -6.90
CA PHE A 126 -13.31 13.15 -7.12
C PHE A 126 -14.76 13.20 -7.64
N GLU A 127 -15.13 12.27 -8.52
CA GLU A 127 -16.46 12.20 -9.14
C GLU A 127 -17.52 11.56 -8.23
N GLU A 128 -17.15 10.52 -7.49
CA GLU A 128 -18.09 9.68 -6.75
C GLU A 128 -18.24 10.05 -5.26
N TYR A 129 -17.27 10.78 -4.68
CA TYR A 129 -17.23 11.02 -3.24
C TYR A 129 -17.21 12.52 -2.91
N GLU A 130 -18.37 13.03 -2.49
CA GLU A 130 -18.56 14.42 -2.10
C GLU A 130 -17.59 14.84 -0.98
N GLY A 131 -16.93 15.98 -1.11
CA GLY A 131 -15.97 16.50 -0.12
C GLY A 131 -14.57 15.90 -0.17
N PHE A 132 -14.27 15.04 -1.14
CA PHE A 132 -12.91 14.50 -1.33
C PHE A 132 -11.90 15.61 -1.66
N ASP A 133 -12.29 16.60 -2.45
CA ASP A 133 -11.45 17.69 -2.93
C ASP A 133 -11.07 18.74 -1.86
N CYS A 134 -11.91 18.92 -0.84
CA CYS A 134 -11.82 20.07 0.08
C CYS A 134 -10.50 20.16 0.87
N ASN A 135 -9.76 19.06 1.04
CA ASN A 135 -8.53 19.03 1.85
C ASN A 135 -7.33 18.35 1.16
N THR A 136 -7.48 17.89 -0.06
CA THR A 136 -6.47 17.04 -0.72
C THR A 136 -5.98 17.58 -2.05
N SER A 137 -6.72 18.48 -2.73
CA SER A 137 -6.45 18.88 -4.10
C SER A 137 -5.07 19.54 -4.30
N ASP A 138 -4.64 20.39 -3.36
CA ASP A 138 -3.44 21.23 -3.55
C ASP A 138 -2.14 20.42 -3.58
N TRP A 139 -2.04 19.36 -2.76
CA TRP A 139 -0.82 18.55 -2.67
C TRP A 139 -0.95 17.18 -3.35
N LEU A 140 -2.15 16.60 -3.35
CA LEU A 140 -2.38 15.24 -3.83
C LEU A 140 -2.41 15.19 -5.36
N LYS A 141 -3.10 16.15 -6.01
CA LYS A 141 -3.19 16.17 -7.47
C LYS A 141 -1.82 16.29 -8.16
N PRO A 142 -0.90 17.19 -7.76
CA PRO A 142 0.45 17.22 -8.34
C PRO A 142 1.24 15.92 -8.13
N LEU A 143 1.07 15.25 -6.97
CA LEU A 143 1.68 13.96 -6.70
C LEU A 143 1.13 12.86 -7.64
N VAL A 144 -0.19 12.84 -7.84
CA VAL A 144 -0.87 11.93 -8.77
C VAL A 144 -0.36 12.14 -10.20
N ASP A 145 -0.21 13.39 -10.63
CA ASP A 145 0.29 13.72 -11.97
C ASP A 145 1.76 13.24 -12.15
N ALA A 146 2.59 13.33 -11.12
CA ALA A 146 3.97 12.81 -11.15
C ALA A 146 4.02 11.27 -11.18
N ILE A 147 3.15 10.58 -10.43
CA ILE A 147 3.02 9.12 -10.48
C ILE A 147 2.56 8.70 -11.88
N ASN A 148 1.52 9.34 -12.40
CA ASN A 148 1.00 9.04 -13.73
C ASN A 148 2.07 9.22 -14.82
N ALA A 149 2.85 10.30 -14.74
CA ALA A 149 3.88 10.57 -15.74
C ALA A 149 4.95 9.47 -15.81
N VAL A 150 5.41 8.95 -14.66
CA VAL A 150 6.44 7.90 -14.65
C VAL A 150 5.87 6.54 -14.97
N ASP A 151 4.67 6.23 -14.55
CA ASP A 151 4.07 4.90 -14.70
C ASP A 151 3.74 4.58 -16.17
N ILE A 152 3.16 5.53 -16.90
CA ILE A 152 2.85 5.40 -18.33
C ILE A 152 3.85 6.11 -19.25
N TRP A 153 5.04 6.43 -18.75
CA TRP A 153 6.19 6.93 -19.51
C TRP A 153 5.92 8.23 -20.31
N LEU A 154 5.32 9.25 -19.65
CA LEU A 154 5.11 10.58 -20.26
C LEU A 154 6.40 11.43 -20.19
N GLU A 155 7.43 11.05 -20.92
CA GLU A 155 8.76 11.71 -20.91
C GLU A 155 8.71 13.18 -21.34
N ASN A 156 7.70 13.59 -22.11
CA ASN A 156 7.47 14.98 -22.49
C ASN A 156 6.99 15.87 -21.34
N GLU A 157 6.45 15.29 -20.28
CA GLU A 157 6.12 15.96 -19.02
C GLU A 157 7.34 15.99 -18.08
N VAL A 158 8.44 16.61 -18.54
CA VAL A 158 9.77 16.49 -17.93
C VAL A 158 9.77 16.66 -16.41
N LYS A 159 9.10 17.70 -15.87
CA LYS A 159 9.08 17.95 -14.42
C LYS A 159 8.43 16.79 -13.66
N ASN A 160 7.26 16.35 -14.08
CA ASN A 160 6.51 15.25 -13.45
C ASN A 160 7.23 13.92 -13.62
N PHE A 161 7.76 13.66 -14.81
CA PHE A 161 8.46 12.43 -15.11
C PHE A 161 9.75 12.26 -14.30
N GLU A 162 10.59 13.31 -14.20
CA GLU A 162 11.81 13.27 -13.39
C GLU A 162 11.50 13.10 -11.90
N PHE A 163 10.48 13.80 -11.40
CA PHE A 163 10.01 13.64 -10.02
C PHE A 163 9.47 12.22 -9.77
N GLY A 164 8.65 11.70 -10.68
CA GLY A 164 8.10 10.35 -10.63
C GLY A 164 9.16 9.26 -10.57
N LYS A 165 10.29 9.40 -11.30
CA LYS A 165 11.43 8.44 -11.20
C LYS A 165 12.01 8.39 -9.79
N VAL A 166 12.10 9.53 -9.11
CA VAL A 166 12.56 9.56 -7.71
C VAL A 166 11.54 8.90 -6.78
N LEU A 167 10.24 9.15 -6.96
CA LEU A 167 9.18 8.47 -6.21
C LEU A 167 9.26 6.94 -6.39
N MET A 168 9.40 6.47 -7.63
CA MET A 168 9.51 5.03 -7.93
C MET A 168 10.74 4.42 -7.23
N SER A 169 11.89 5.08 -7.34
CA SER A 169 13.12 4.65 -6.67
C SER A 169 12.96 4.64 -5.14
N MET A 170 12.33 5.66 -4.56
CA MET A 170 12.08 5.77 -3.13
C MET A 170 11.21 4.60 -2.63
N ILE A 171 10.10 4.32 -3.32
CA ILE A 171 9.17 3.26 -2.92
C ILE A 171 9.80 1.87 -3.06
N ILE A 172 10.49 1.57 -4.16
CA ILE A 172 11.16 0.28 -4.37
C ILE A 172 12.25 0.01 -3.31
N LYS A 173 12.92 1.05 -2.84
CA LYS A 173 14.02 0.95 -1.86
C LYS A 173 13.56 0.89 -0.40
N VAL A 174 12.27 0.85 -0.10
CA VAL A 174 11.79 0.65 1.28
C VAL A 174 12.03 -0.79 1.71
N ARG A 175 12.91 -0.97 2.71
CA ARG A 175 13.29 -2.28 3.25
C ARG A 175 13.30 -2.32 4.78
N GLU A 176 13.11 -1.18 5.41
CA GLU A 176 13.26 -0.99 6.85
C GLU A 176 12.14 -1.70 7.64
N ILE A 177 10.96 -1.83 7.04
CA ILE A 177 9.82 -2.53 7.63
C ILE A 177 9.43 -3.70 6.72
N ASN A 178 9.34 -4.89 7.28
CA ASN A 178 8.99 -6.10 6.56
C ASN A 178 7.51 -6.09 6.14
N ASN A 179 7.25 -6.19 4.85
CA ASN A 179 5.89 -6.18 4.30
C ASN A 179 5.12 -7.49 4.47
N ILE A 180 5.80 -8.60 4.80
CA ILE A 180 5.16 -9.91 4.98
C ILE A 180 4.53 -9.99 6.38
N LEU A 181 5.30 -9.60 7.42
CA LEU A 181 4.83 -9.65 8.80
C LEU A 181 4.09 -8.38 9.23
N PHE A 182 4.46 -7.24 8.67
CA PHE A 182 3.97 -5.92 9.07
C PHE A 182 3.45 -5.14 7.86
N ALA A 183 2.55 -5.75 7.09
CA ALA A 183 2.04 -5.18 5.85
C ALA A 183 1.42 -3.79 6.05
N ASP A 184 0.65 -3.59 7.12
CA ASP A 184 0.02 -2.30 7.41
C ASP A 184 1.06 -1.22 7.75
N LEU A 185 2.03 -1.54 8.60
CA LEU A 185 3.12 -0.61 8.94
C LEU A 185 4.01 -0.29 7.73
N ASN A 186 4.29 -1.27 6.88
CA ASN A 186 5.05 -1.06 5.65
C ASN A 186 4.30 -0.13 4.69
N ARG A 187 2.99 -0.32 4.54
CA ARG A 187 2.13 0.56 3.74
C ARG A 187 2.07 1.96 4.32
N ASP A 188 1.87 2.08 5.62
CA ASP A 188 1.83 3.38 6.30
C ASP A 188 3.15 4.15 6.14
N PHE A 189 4.27 3.44 6.21
CA PHE A 189 5.58 4.03 5.94
C PHE A 189 5.71 4.53 4.49
N ARG A 190 5.27 3.75 3.49
CA ARG A 190 5.29 4.18 2.09
C ARG A 190 4.35 5.36 1.84
N CYS A 191 3.13 5.33 2.36
CA CYS A 191 2.20 6.45 2.29
C CYS A 191 2.77 7.71 2.96
N TYR A 192 3.44 7.56 4.11
CA TYR A 192 4.14 8.67 4.76
C TYR A 192 5.21 9.27 3.85
N LEU A 193 6.06 8.44 3.24
CA LEU A 193 7.10 8.91 2.33
C LEU A 193 6.52 9.65 1.13
N LEU A 194 5.45 9.15 0.51
CA LEU A 194 4.76 9.82 -0.60
C LEU A 194 4.18 11.17 -0.17
N LYS A 195 3.57 11.24 1.01
CA LYS A 195 3.02 12.48 1.57
C LYS A 195 4.11 13.51 1.89
N GLN A 196 5.28 13.07 2.39
CA GLN A 196 6.42 13.97 2.59
C GLN A 196 6.99 14.44 1.25
N ALA A 197 7.12 13.55 0.27
CA ALA A 197 7.62 13.88 -1.07
C ALA A 197 6.79 14.98 -1.76
N ALA A 198 5.47 14.98 -1.56
CA ALA A 198 4.59 16.00 -2.14
C ALA A 198 5.01 17.44 -1.82
N LYS A 199 5.70 17.68 -0.70
CA LYS A 199 6.19 19.00 -0.29
C LYS A 199 7.27 19.60 -1.22
N TYR A 200 7.91 18.73 -2.03
CA TYR A 200 9.00 19.12 -2.95
C TYR A 200 8.50 19.39 -4.38
N LEU A 201 7.24 19.10 -4.70
CA LEU A 201 6.70 19.20 -6.07
C LEU A 201 6.77 20.60 -6.66
N ASP A 202 6.57 21.63 -5.84
CA ASP A 202 6.61 23.02 -6.28
C ASP A 202 8.00 23.66 -6.18
N GLU A 203 8.99 22.93 -5.65
CA GLU A 203 10.33 23.47 -5.49
C GLU A 203 11.13 23.41 -6.81
N VAL A 204 12.04 24.37 -6.98
CA VAL A 204 13.04 24.32 -8.05
C VAL A 204 13.97 23.15 -7.77
N ASP A 205 14.18 22.29 -8.79
CA ASP A 205 14.95 21.04 -8.66
C ASP A 205 14.43 20.11 -7.53
N GLY A 206 13.11 20.15 -7.29
CA GLY A 206 12.46 19.39 -6.21
C GLY A 206 12.76 17.90 -6.22
N HIS A 207 12.90 17.28 -7.40
CA HIS A 207 13.29 15.87 -7.54
C HIS A 207 14.71 15.59 -7.00
N ILE A 208 15.67 16.50 -7.19
CA ILE A 208 17.04 16.39 -6.66
C ILE A 208 17.03 16.55 -5.15
N LYS A 209 16.30 17.53 -4.64
CA LYS A 209 16.16 17.76 -3.19
C LYS A 209 15.50 16.57 -2.52
N LEU A 210 14.41 16.05 -3.11
CA LEU A 210 13.75 14.85 -2.62
C LEU A 210 14.71 13.66 -2.53
N ASP A 211 15.47 13.37 -3.61
CA ASP A 211 16.44 12.26 -3.62
C ASP A 211 17.48 12.39 -2.49
N ASN A 212 17.96 13.61 -2.23
CA ASN A 212 18.89 13.88 -1.13
C ASN A 212 18.26 13.67 0.26
N ASP A 213 16.95 13.98 0.41
CA ASP A 213 16.29 14.03 1.71
C ASP A 213 15.54 12.75 2.08
N VAL A 214 15.36 11.77 1.16
CA VAL A 214 14.71 10.48 1.43
C VAL A 214 15.27 9.79 2.67
N HIS A 215 16.58 9.83 2.86
CA HIS A 215 17.24 9.23 4.04
C HIS A 215 16.75 9.85 5.35
N PHE A 216 16.60 11.17 5.40
CA PHE A 216 16.10 11.87 6.59
C PHE A 216 14.62 11.60 6.83
N MET A 217 13.81 11.55 5.78
CA MET A 217 12.38 11.19 5.90
C MET A 217 12.20 9.80 6.49
N LYS A 218 13.01 8.81 6.05
CA LYS A 218 13.00 7.45 6.61
C LYS A 218 13.35 7.45 8.09
N LYS A 219 14.40 8.18 8.47
CA LYS A 219 14.79 8.32 9.88
C LYS A 219 13.67 8.94 10.71
N ASP A 220 13.02 9.98 10.22
CA ASP A 220 11.95 10.68 10.96
C ASP A 220 10.74 9.78 11.25
N PHE A 221 10.36 8.91 10.31
CA PHE A 221 9.29 7.93 10.54
C PHE A 221 9.70 6.88 11.59
N LEU A 222 10.94 6.42 11.55
CA LEU A 222 11.42 5.32 12.39
C LEU A 222 11.83 5.75 13.81
N LYS A 223 11.94 7.05 14.06
CA LYS A 223 12.25 7.58 15.42
C LYS A 223 11.13 7.27 16.42
N LEU A 224 11.46 6.53 17.47
CA LEU A 224 10.55 6.29 18.61
C LEU A 224 10.69 7.33 19.73
N SER A 225 11.70 8.20 19.63
CA SER A 225 11.99 9.28 20.58
C SER A 225 12.68 10.44 19.85
N ASN A 226 12.90 11.55 20.54
CA ASN A 226 13.63 12.70 19.99
C ASN A 226 15.15 12.46 19.80
N LYS A 227 15.66 11.27 20.17
CA LYS A 227 17.07 10.94 19.98
C LYS A 227 17.31 10.55 18.54
N ASP A 228 18.27 11.22 17.89
CA ASP A 228 18.74 10.86 16.55
C ASP A 228 19.78 9.73 16.61
N ASP A 229 19.79 8.90 15.58
CA ASP A 229 20.75 7.81 15.39
C ASP A 229 20.92 7.51 13.90
N THR A 230 21.74 6.52 13.56
CA THR A 230 21.86 6.01 12.19
C THR A 230 20.55 5.36 11.74
N LEU A 231 20.29 5.33 10.44
CA LEU A 231 19.10 4.67 9.88
C LEU A 231 19.02 3.20 10.30
N ASP A 232 20.14 2.49 10.30
CA ASP A 232 20.20 1.07 10.69
C ASP A 232 19.82 0.86 12.16
N ASN A 233 20.31 1.71 13.06
CA ASN A 233 19.97 1.64 14.49
C ASN A 233 18.49 2.00 14.76
N LEU A 234 17.97 3.01 14.07
CA LEU A 234 16.56 3.39 14.16
C LEU A 234 15.65 2.27 13.62
N SER A 235 16.00 1.70 12.47
CA SER A 235 15.29 0.56 11.87
C SER A 235 15.30 -0.66 12.79
N ALA A 236 16.44 -0.99 13.38
CA ALA A 236 16.55 -2.10 14.32
C ALA A 236 15.71 -1.87 15.57
N THR A 237 15.77 -0.67 16.15
CA THR A 237 14.99 -0.31 17.33
C THR A 237 13.48 -0.36 17.06
N TYR A 238 13.05 0.17 15.91
CA TYR A 238 11.67 0.14 15.47
C TYR A 238 11.18 -1.29 15.25
N LEU A 239 11.98 -2.12 14.56
CA LEU A 239 11.66 -3.54 14.31
C LEU A 239 11.58 -4.32 15.63
N VAL A 240 12.48 -4.11 16.57
CA VAL A 240 12.44 -4.79 17.88
C VAL A 240 11.15 -4.45 18.62
N LYS A 241 10.76 -3.17 18.67
CA LYS A 241 9.48 -2.77 19.27
C LYS A 241 8.32 -3.52 18.63
N THR A 242 8.25 -3.52 17.29
CA THR A 242 7.16 -4.17 16.55
C THR A 242 7.14 -5.69 16.77
N LEU A 243 8.31 -6.33 16.82
CA LEU A 243 8.43 -7.77 17.09
C LEU A 243 7.99 -8.12 18.53
N VAL A 244 8.26 -7.26 19.49
CA VAL A 244 7.82 -7.47 20.89
C VAL A 244 6.29 -7.48 20.99
N ASP A 245 5.60 -6.66 20.20
CA ASP A 245 4.14 -6.59 20.20
C ASP A 245 3.47 -7.88 19.69
N VAL A 246 4.18 -8.68 18.87
CA VAL A 246 3.69 -9.93 18.24
C VAL A 246 4.55 -11.15 18.59
N LYS A 247 5.44 -11.05 19.56
CA LYS A 247 6.43 -12.10 19.86
C LYS A 247 5.82 -13.45 20.23
N ASP A 248 4.67 -13.45 20.90
CA ASP A 248 4.02 -14.69 21.34
C ASP A 248 3.56 -15.53 20.14
N ASP A 249 3.08 -14.89 19.07
CA ASP A 249 2.66 -15.55 17.83
C ASP A 249 3.86 -16.07 17.01
N LEU A 250 5.03 -15.49 17.19
CA LEU A 250 6.26 -15.81 16.46
C LEU A 250 7.23 -16.68 17.26
N THR A 251 6.92 -16.98 18.53
CA THR A 251 7.78 -17.80 19.38
C THR A 251 7.77 -19.27 18.95
N VAL A 252 8.97 -19.83 18.86
CA VAL A 252 9.18 -21.26 18.56
C VAL A 252 10.17 -21.87 19.53
N ILE A 253 9.98 -23.17 19.82
CA ILE A 253 10.96 -23.97 20.54
C ILE A 253 11.67 -24.89 19.55
N TYR A 254 12.95 -24.71 19.38
CA TYR A 254 13.78 -25.54 18.52
C TYR A 254 14.93 -26.17 19.29
N LYS A 255 14.96 -27.49 19.36
CA LYS A 255 15.97 -28.27 20.13
C LYS A 255 16.16 -27.83 21.57
N GLY A 256 15.08 -27.41 22.24
CA GLY A 256 15.10 -26.95 23.62
C GLY A 256 15.43 -25.46 23.81
N HIS A 257 15.75 -24.75 22.74
CA HIS A 257 16.01 -23.32 22.75
C HIS A 257 14.74 -22.52 22.39
N LYS A 258 14.48 -21.44 23.11
CA LYS A 258 13.38 -20.52 22.83
C LYS A 258 13.83 -19.46 21.82
N GLY A 259 13.28 -19.50 20.63
CA GLY A 259 13.61 -18.59 19.53
C GLY A 259 12.42 -17.82 19.01
N LEU A 260 12.70 -16.79 18.20
CA LEU A 260 11.70 -16.03 17.45
C LEU A 260 11.82 -16.38 15.96
N LEU A 261 10.75 -16.91 15.36
CA LEU A 261 10.68 -17.14 13.91
C LEU A 261 10.24 -15.84 13.22
N THR A 262 11.14 -15.22 12.48
CA THR A 262 10.85 -13.96 11.80
C THR A 262 11.53 -13.91 10.43
N TYR A 263 11.18 -12.88 9.67
CA TYR A 263 11.77 -12.61 8.36
C TYR A 263 12.38 -11.20 8.34
N CYS A 264 13.61 -11.08 7.88
CA CYS A 264 14.30 -9.79 7.78
C CYS A 264 14.91 -9.62 6.39
N LEU A 265 14.70 -8.45 5.78
CA LEU A 265 15.41 -8.05 4.56
C LEU A 265 16.71 -7.37 4.96
N GLY A 266 17.85 -7.88 4.46
CA GLY A 266 19.18 -7.36 4.77
C GLY A 266 19.86 -8.04 5.95
N SER A 267 20.73 -7.32 6.68
CA SER A 267 21.48 -7.87 7.82
C SER A 267 20.57 -8.12 9.01
N ILE A 268 20.50 -9.37 9.46
CA ILE A 268 19.74 -9.76 10.65
C ILE A 268 20.49 -9.50 11.95
N SER A 269 21.81 -9.34 11.91
CA SER A 269 22.66 -9.32 13.12
C SER A 269 22.31 -8.19 14.09
N ILE A 270 22.06 -6.98 13.56
CA ILE A 270 21.74 -5.82 14.40
C ILE A 270 20.36 -5.98 15.07
N PRO A 271 19.25 -6.24 14.33
CA PRO A 271 17.96 -6.40 14.96
C PRO A 271 17.87 -7.65 15.86
N ALA A 272 18.53 -8.77 15.50
CA ALA A 272 18.57 -9.96 16.35
C ALA A 272 19.26 -9.67 17.70
N ASN A 273 20.45 -9.06 17.67
CA ASN A 273 21.13 -8.68 18.90
C ASN A 273 20.31 -7.69 19.74
N ALA A 274 19.68 -6.70 19.12
CA ALA A 274 18.84 -5.74 19.80
C ALA A 274 17.60 -6.41 20.44
N PHE A 275 16.96 -7.37 19.72
CA PHE A 275 15.85 -8.14 20.23
C PHE A 275 16.24 -9.00 21.45
N LEU A 276 17.33 -9.78 21.35
CA LEU A 276 17.80 -10.64 22.44
C LEU A 276 18.21 -9.85 23.69
N ARG A 277 18.81 -8.67 23.51
CA ARG A 277 19.14 -7.78 24.65
C ARG A 277 17.88 -7.24 25.34
N ALA A 278 16.80 -7.00 24.61
CA ALA A 278 15.53 -6.55 25.15
C ALA A 278 14.68 -7.70 25.73
N ASN A 279 14.92 -8.95 25.31
CA ASN A 279 14.16 -10.13 25.69
C ASN A 279 15.11 -11.27 26.09
N PRO A 280 15.75 -11.19 27.26
CA PRO A 280 16.79 -12.13 27.69
C PRO A 280 16.30 -13.56 27.92
N GLU A 281 14.99 -13.80 27.88
CA GLU A 281 14.36 -15.11 27.94
C GLU A 281 14.41 -15.89 26.62
N TYR A 282 14.93 -15.30 25.54
CA TYR A 282 15.16 -15.92 24.23
C TYR A 282 16.64 -16.28 24.07
N ASP A 283 16.93 -17.35 23.29
CA ASP A 283 18.27 -17.87 23.00
C ASP A 283 18.87 -17.34 21.69
#